data_354f9ced3e4fe2c84499445f4bff85a1
#
_entry.id   354f9ced3e4fe2c84499445f4bff85a1
#
_cell.length_a   1.000
_cell.length_b   1.000
_cell.length_c   1.000
_cell.angle_alpha   90.00
_cell.angle_beta   90.00
_cell.angle_gamma   90.00
#
_symmetry.space_group_name_H-M   'P 1'
#
loop_
_entity.id
_entity.type
_entity.pdbx_description
1 polymer ?
#
loop_
_entity_poly.entity_id
_entity_poly.type
_entity_poly.pdbx_seq_one_letter_code
_entity_poly.pdbx_strand_id
1 'polypeptide(L)'
;MKIKADYANAPQWKETTIKSSLPKELKCLDEIAHNMWWAWNYEGRDLFKSLDADLYEKCNANPVLLLERLSYDRKEAIVKDKETMAKVKNVYKMFREYMDVKPNSKRPSVAYFCMEYGINQVVKIYSGGLGMLAGDYLKEASDSNVDMCAVGFLYRYGYFKQSLSMDGQQIANYDAQNFNSLPIERVYDENGNPMVVDVPYTNYQVHAYVWQMNVGRIKLYLLDTDNDMNSEFDRPITHSLYGGDWENRLKQEILLGIGGMLALKKMGIKKDIYHCNEGHAALCNLQRLCDYIEEDGLNFNQALELVRASSLYTVHTPVPAGHDYFDEALFGKYMGGYPQRLGISWDEFIGMGRENADDHNERFCLSTFACNTCQEVNGVSKLHGWVSQQMFSNIWKGYF
;
A
#
# COMPACT_ATOMS: atom_id res chain seq x y z
N MET A 1 -16.23 -42.94 -32.36
CA MET A 1 -16.16 -41.55 -32.83
C MET A 1 -15.83 -40.67 -31.60
N LYS A 2 -14.61 -40.12 -31.46
CA LYS A 2 -14.30 -39.23 -30.37
C LYS A 2 -14.68 -37.82 -30.83
N ILE A 3 -15.73 -37.27 -30.22
CA ILE A 3 -16.11 -35.86 -30.42
C ILE A 3 -15.05 -35.03 -29.71
N LYS A 4 -14.22 -34.31 -30.47
CA LYS A 4 -13.35 -33.27 -29.91
C LYS A 4 -14.25 -32.10 -29.54
N ALA A 5 -14.29 -31.75 -28.26
CA ALA A 5 -14.92 -30.51 -27.82
C ALA A 5 -14.19 -29.34 -28.48
N ASP A 6 -14.93 -28.53 -29.24
CA ASP A 6 -14.40 -27.33 -29.84
C ASP A 6 -14.35 -26.23 -28.77
N TYR A 7 -13.14 -25.84 -28.38
CA TYR A 7 -12.94 -24.79 -27.39
C TYR A 7 -13.53 -23.43 -27.81
N ALA A 8 -13.85 -23.25 -29.09
CA ALA A 8 -14.50 -22.05 -29.60
C ALA A 8 -15.92 -21.83 -29.04
N ASN A 9 -16.57 -22.89 -28.54
CA ASN A 9 -17.90 -22.85 -27.95
C ASN A 9 -17.90 -22.88 -26.40
N ALA A 10 -16.74 -22.79 -25.75
CA ALA A 10 -16.69 -22.70 -24.31
C ALA A 10 -17.31 -21.35 -23.87
N PRO A 11 -18.16 -21.34 -22.82
CA PRO A 11 -18.69 -20.08 -22.28
C PRO A 11 -17.57 -19.14 -21.89
N GLN A 12 -17.57 -17.93 -22.45
CA GLN A 12 -16.68 -16.88 -22.03
C GLN A 12 -17.41 -16.00 -21.00
N TRP A 13 -16.97 -16.08 -19.76
CA TRP A 13 -17.50 -15.23 -18.70
C TRP A 13 -16.86 -13.84 -18.80
N LYS A 14 -17.71 -12.82 -18.91
CA LYS A 14 -17.29 -11.43 -18.81
C LYS A 14 -17.90 -10.86 -17.54
N GLU A 15 -17.06 -10.30 -16.69
CA GLU A 15 -17.52 -9.50 -15.57
C GLU A 15 -18.16 -8.22 -16.13
N THR A 16 -19.42 -8.00 -15.81
CA THR A 16 -20.14 -6.79 -16.21
C THR A 16 -20.62 -6.09 -14.95
N THR A 17 -20.03 -4.96 -14.64
CA THR A 17 -20.48 -4.10 -13.52
C THR A 17 -21.47 -3.07 -14.05
N ILE A 18 -22.71 -3.13 -13.57
CA ILE A 18 -23.72 -2.11 -13.85
C ILE A 18 -23.66 -1.08 -12.73
N LYS A 19 -23.12 0.11 -13.02
CA LYS A 19 -23.12 1.22 -12.07
C LYS A 19 -24.40 2.06 -12.23
N SER A 20 -25.02 2.43 -11.11
CA SER A 20 -26.13 3.37 -11.11
C SER A 20 -25.66 4.74 -11.58
N SER A 21 -26.27 5.29 -12.63
CA SER A 21 -25.90 6.63 -13.12
C SER A 21 -26.37 7.73 -12.17
N LEU A 22 -25.52 8.72 -11.96
CA LEU A 22 -25.88 9.97 -11.28
C LEU A 22 -26.41 10.99 -12.29
N PRO A 23 -27.45 11.78 -11.94
CA PRO A 23 -27.83 12.97 -12.69
C PRO A 23 -26.62 13.87 -12.91
N LYS A 24 -26.64 14.63 -14.02
CA LYS A 24 -25.51 15.49 -14.40
C LYS A 24 -25.11 16.46 -13.27
N GLU A 25 -26.08 16.97 -12.55
CA GLU A 25 -25.95 17.92 -11.44
C GLU A 25 -25.24 17.31 -10.22
N LEU A 26 -25.28 15.99 -10.07
CA LEU A 26 -24.70 15.25 -8.95
C LEU A 26 -23.39 14.52 -9.30
N LYS A 27 -22.90 14.60 -10.54
CA LYS A 27 -21.67 13.92 -10.96
C LYS A 27 -20.43 14.31 -10.13
N CYS A 28 -20.39 15.55 -9.63
CA CYS A 28 -19.31 16.00 -8.75
C CYS A 28 -19.23 15.23 -7.44
N LEU A 29 -20.32 14.61 -6.99
CA LEU A 29 -20.31 13.77 -5.80
C LEU A 29 -19.49 12.50 -5.98
N ASP A 30 -19.45 11.96 -7.20
CA ASP A 30 -18.65 10.76 -7.51
C ASP A 30 -17.15 11.06 -7.34
N GLU A 31 -16.69 12.22 -7.81
CA GLU A 31 -15.31 12.67 -7.65
C GLU A 31 -14.92 12.83 -6.16
N ILE A 32 -15.81 13.44 -5.36
CA ILE A 32 -15.57 13.58 -3.91
C ILE A 32 -15.59 12.20 -3.24
N ALA A 33 -16.54 11.32 -3.59
CA ALA A 33 -16.69 9.99 -2.97
C ALA A 33 -15.48 9.09 -3.21
N HIS A 34 -14.83 9.19 -4.38
CA HIS A 34 -13.61 8.45 -4.73
C HIS A 34 -12.32 9.11 -4.26
N ASN A 35 -12.40 10.22 -3.51
CA ASN A 35 -11.25 10.85 -2.87
C ASN A 35 -11.43 10.84 -1.35
N MET A 36 -10.49 10.25 -0.63
CA MET A 36 -10.59 10.12 0.83
C MET A 36 -10.55 11.45 1.59
N TRP A 37 -10.40 12.60 0.92
CA TRP A 37 -10.47 13.93 1.55
C TRP A 37 -11.70 14.10 2.45
N TRP A 38 -12.86 13.59 2.07
CA TRP A 38 -14.06 13.58 2.88
C TRP A 38 -13.88 12.89 4.25
N ALA A 39 -12.92 11.94 4.38
CA ALA A 39 -12.76 11.16 5.61
C ALA A 39 -12.26 11.99 6.79
N TRP A 40 -11.52 13.06 6.56
CA TRP A 40 -11.06 13.98 7.60
C TRP A 40 -11.59 15.41 7.44
N ASN A 41 -12.31 15.71 6.36
CA ASN A 41 -13.00 16.98 6.19
C ASN A 41 -14.45 16.88 6.70
N TYR A 42 -14.82 17.74 7.66
CA TYR A 42 -16.14 17.72 8.27
C TYR A 42 -17.25 17.97 7.25
N GLU A 43 -17.09 19.02 6.41
CA GLU A 43 -18.10 19.39 5.40
C GLU A 43 -18.33 18.29 4.37
N GLY A 44 -17.25 17.57 3.99
CA GLY A 44 -17.33 16.42 3.10
C GLY A 44 -18.14 15.27 3.70
N ARG A 45 -17.89 14.92 4.97
CA ARG A 45 -18.64 13.88 5.67
C ARG A 45 -20.10 14.25 5.86
N ASP A 46 -20.36 15.48 6.30
CA ASP A 46 -21.72 15.98 6.58
C ASP A 46 -22.54 16.08 5.28
N LEU A 47 -21.91 16.39 4.15
CA LEU A 47 -22.56 16.37 2.84
C LEU A 47 -23.17 14.99 2.57
N PHE A 48 -22.35 13.92 2.58
CA PHE A 48 -22.85 12.58 2.26
C PHE A 48 -23.93 12.09 3.22
N LYS A 49 -23.75 12.35 4.52
CA LYS A 49 -24.79 12.03 5.53
C LYS A 49 -26.11 12.77 5.25
N SER A 50 -26.05 14.03 4.79
CA SER A 50 -27.24 14.82 4.53
C SER A 50 -28.02 14.41 3.27
N LEU A 51 -27.40 13.64 2.35
CA LEU A 51 -28.10 13.13 1.16
C LEU A 51 -29.16 12.09 1.54
N ASP A 52 -28.83 11.17 2.45
CA ASP A 52 -29.75 10.18 3.03
C ASP A 52 -29.08 9.57 4.28
N ALA A 53 -29.45 10.05 5.46
CA ALA A 53 -28.81 9.66 6.72
C ALA A 53 -28.97 8.16 7.03
N ASP A 54 -30.18 7.63 6.84
CA ASP A 54 -30.47 6.21 7.12
C ASP A 54 -29.73 5.27 6.17
N LEU A 55 -29.68 5.62 4.90
CA LEU A 55 -28.94 4.85 3.89
C LEU A 55 -27.43 4.96 4.13
N TYR A 56 -26.93 6.14 4.52
CA TYR A 56 -25.51 6.35 4.83
C TYR A 56 -25.05 5.44 5.97
N GLU A 57 -25.85 5.31 7.03
CA GLU A 57 -25.56 4.39 8.13
C GLU A 57 -25.62 2.92 7.69
N LYS A 58 -26.62 2.53 6.89
CA LYS A 58 -26.73 1.19 6.30
C LYS A 58 -25.56 0.86 5.34
N CYS A 59 -24.96 1.86 4.75
CA CYS A 59 -23.75 1.73 3.92
C CYS A 59 -22.44 1.78 4.75
N ASN A 60 -22.50 1.74 6.08
CA ASN A 60 -21.33 1.90 6.97
C ASN A 60 -20.50 3.15 6.67
N ALA A 61 -21.17 4.28 6.41
CA ALA A 61 -20.58 5.56 6.09
C ALA A 61 -19.68 5.53 4.85
N ASN A 62 -19.95 4.67 3.89
CA ASN A 62 -19.27 4.58 2.60
C ASN A 62 -19.98 5.42 1.54
N PRO A 63 -19.41 6.56 1.11
CA PRO A 63 -20.03 7.44 0.13
C PRO A 63 -20.23 6.80 -1.25
N VAL A 64 -19.27 5.96 -1.70
CA VAL A 64 -19.37 5.28 -3.00
C VAL A 64 -20.58 4.36 -3.00
N LEU A 65 -20.71 3.54 -1.97
CA LEU A 65 -21.84 2.62 -1.81
C LEU A 65 -23.17 3.37 -1.60
N LEU A 66 -23.15 4.50 -0.89
CA LEU A 66 -24.32 5.39 -0.75
C LEU A 66 -24.81 5.86 -2.12
N LEU A 67 -23.94 6.46 -2.94
CA LEU A 67 -24.29 6.99 -4.26
C LEU A 67 -24.79 5.90 -5.20
N GLU A 68 -24.24 4.70 -5.11
CA GLU A 68 -24.68 3.53 -5.88
C GLU A 68 -26.11 3.11 -5.50
N ARG A 69 -26.43 3.12 -4.20
CA ARG A 69 -27.71 2.64 -3.64
C ARG A 69 -28.80 3.69 -3.56
N LEU A 70 -28.50 4.97 -3.76
CA LEU A 70 -29.54 6.00 -3.83
C LEU A 70 -30.58 5.67 -4.91
N SER A 71 -31.86 5.65 -4.55
CA SER A 71 -32.94 5.43 -5.49
C SER A 71 -33.05 6.57 -6.49
N TYR A 72 -33.65 6.30 -7.65
CA TYR A 72 -33.91 7.33 -8.68
C TYR A 72 -34.71 8.50 -8.08
N ASP A 73 -35.80 8.20 -7.37
CA ASP A 73 -36.67 9.22 -6.77
C ASP A 73 -35.91 10.11 -5.77
N ARG A 74 -34.99 9.48 -4.99
CA ARG A 74 -34.16 10.25 -4.04
C ARG A 74 -33.17 11.16 -4.77
N LYS A 75 -32.53 10.67 -5.83
CA LYS A 75 -31.65 11.50 -6.68
C LYS A 75 -32.39 12.70 -7.27
N GLU A 76 -33.59 12.48 -7.78
CA GLU A 76 -34.47 13.55 -8.31
C GLU A 76 -34.88 14.54 -7.22
N ALA A 77 -35.21 14.06 -6.02
CA ALA A 77 -35.56 14.92 -4.90
C ALA A 77 -34.39 15.81 -4.46
N ILE A 78 -33.17 15.26 -4.41
CA ILE A 78 -31.94 16.02 -4.11
C ILE A 78 -31.73 17.12 -5.14
N VAL A 79 -31.85 16.84 -6.43
CA VAL A 79 -31.66 17.83 -7.50
C VAL A 79 -32.68 18.97 -7.41
N LYS A 80 -33.91 18.70 -6.97
CA LYS A 80 -34.97 19.69 -6.81
C LYS A 80 -34.85 20.51 -5.53
N ASP A 81 -34.14 20.00 -4.52
CA ASP A 81 -33.92 20.71 -3.26
C ASP A 81 -32.79 21.74 -3.37
N LYS A 82 -33.15 23.01 -3.32
CA LYS A 82 -32.23 24.14 -3.51
C LYS A 82 -31.18 24.21 -2.38
N GLU A 83 -31.55 23.86 -1.15
CA GLU A 83 -30.65 23.91 0.00
C GLU A 83 -29.56 22.82 -0.12
N THR A 84 -29.97 21.58 -0.38
CA THR A 84 -29.04 20.46 -0.61
C THR A 84 -28.14 20.74 -1.82
N MET A 85 -28.68 21.25 -2.92
CA MET A 85 -27.87 21.59 -4.09
C MET A 85 -26.90 22.75 -3.84
N ALA A 86 -27.23 23.71 -3.00
CA ALA A 86 -26.31 24.77 -2.59
C ALA A 86 -25.16 24.18 -1.76
N LYS A 87 -25.45 23.24 -0.84
CA LYS A 87 -24.44 22.51 -0.07
C LYS A 87 -23.52 21.69 -0.97
N VAL A 88 -24.07 20.91 -1.91
CA VAL A 88 -23.29 20.14 -2.91
C VAL A 88 -22.29 21.04 -3.64
N LYS A 89 -22.77 22.18 -4.16
CA LYS A 89 -21.91 23.13 -4.91
C LYS A 89 -20.83 23.74 -4.02
N ASN A 90 -21.18 24.11 -2.79
CA ASN A 90 -20.21 24.69 -1.86
C ASN A 90 -19.10 23.71 -1.48
N VAL A 91 -19.47 22.48 -1.12
CA VAL A 91 -18.48 21.43 -0.74
C VAL A 91 -17.62 21.05 -1.95
N TYR A 92 -18.20 20.96 -3.14
CA TYR A 92 -17.40 20.69 -4.35
C TYR A 92 -16.43 21.84 -4.65
N LYS A 93 -16.85 23.09 -4.46
CA LYS A 93 -15.95 24.24 -4.60
C LYS A 93 -14.78 24.14 -3.61
N MET A 94 -15.03 23.88 -2.32
CA MET A 94 -13.99 23.69 -1.30
C MET A 94 -13.04 22.54 -1.68
N PHE A 95 -13.57 21.42 -2.16
CA PHE A 95 -12.80 20.29 -2.63
C PHE A 95 -11.89 20.66 -3.80
N ARG A 96 -12.40 21.38 -4.81
CA ARG A 96 -11.59 21.83 -5.96
C ARG A 96 -10.51 22.83 -5.54
N GLU A 97 -10.85 23.81 -4.71
CA GLU A 97 -9.88 24.78 -4.16
C GLU A 97 -8.75 24.05 -3.41
N TYR A 98 -9.07 22.98 -2.69
CA TYR A 98 -8.09 22.12 -2.04
C TYR A 98 -7.24 21.35 -3.07
N MET A 99 -7.85 20.68 -4.03
CA MET A 99 -7.18 19.80 -4.98
C MET A 99 -6.31 20.54 -6.01
N ASP A 100 -6.69 21.76 -6.41
CA ASP A 100 -6.05 22.49 -7.50
C ASP A 100 -4.71 23.16 -7.08
N VAL A 101 -4.34 23.07 -5.80
CA VAL A 101 -3.04 23.57 -5.32
C VAL A 101 -1.92 22.64 -5.78
N LYS A 102 -0.93 23.18 -6.47
CA LYS A 102 0.24 22.42 -6.95
C LYS A 102 1.21 22.12 -5.81
N PRO A 103 1.89 20.96 -5.83
CA PRO A 103 2.93 20.65 -4.85
C PRO A 103 4.02 21.71 -4.79
N ASN A 104 4.61 21.87 -3.61
CA ASN A 104 5.73 22.81 -3.42
C ASN A 104 7.02 22.20 -4.00
N SER A 105 7.41 22.65 -5.19
CA SER A 105 8.60 22.16 -5.89
C SER A 105 9.94 22.45 -5.22
N LYS A 106 9.96 23.23 -4.12
CA LYS A 106 11.18 23.48 -3.33
C LYS A 106 11.44 22.39 -2.28
N ARG A 107 10.48 21.51 -2.04
CA ARG A 107 10.60 20.37 -1.13
C ARG A 107 10.94 19.12 -1.94
N PRO A 108 11.75 18.19 -1.40
CA PRO A 108 11.96 16.91 -2.05
C PRO A 108 10.65 16.14 -2.17
N SER A 109 10.53 15.37 -3.23
CA SER A 109 9.40 14.46 -3.43
C SER A 109 9.66 13.11 -2.73
N VAL A 110 8.58 12.44 -2.27
CA VAL A 110 8.67 11.25 -1.41
C VAL A 110 7.88 10.09 -1.98
N ALA A 111 8.48 8.89 -1.98
CA ALA A 111 7.77 7.61 -2.13
C ALA A 111 7.75 6.91 -0.76
N TYR A 112 6.57 6.63 -0.22
CA TYR A 112 6.36 6.07 1.11
C TYR A 112 5.85 4.64 1.02
N PHE A 113 6.53 3.69 1.66
CA PHE A 113 6.24 2.26 1.61
C PHE A 113 5.79 1.77 2.98
N CYS A 114 4.60 1.18 3.04
CA CYS A 114 4.04 0.60 4.27
C CYS A 114 3.08 -0.54 3.95
N MET A 115 3.04 -1.58 4.80
CA MET A 115 2.09 -2.69 4.64
C MET A 115 0.65 -2.33 5.00
N GLU A 116 0.43 -1.29 5.78
CA GLU A 116 -0.89 -0.94 6.29
C GLU A 116 -1.12 0.58 6.36
N TYR A 117 -2.36 1.00 6.05
CA TYR A 117 -2.77 2.40 6.07
C TYR A 117 -4.14 2.57 6.69
N GLY A 118 -4.20 3.19 7.86
CA GLY A 118 -5.42 3.51 8.59
C GLY A 118 -6.07 4.80 8.11
N ILE A 119 -6.56 4.83 6.87
CA ILE A 119 -7.18 6.03 6.29
C ILE A 119 -8.60 6.22 6.81
N ASN A 120 -9.43 5.18 6.66
CA ASN A 120 -10.82 5.14 7.12
C ASN A 120 -11.30 3.69 7.23
N GLN A 121 -12.29 3.45 8.09
CA GLN A 121 -12.89 2.12 8.29
C GLN A 121 -13.55 1.51 7.06
N VAL A 122 -13.88 2.32 6.05
CA VAL A 122 -14.47 1.88 4.78
C VAL A 122 -13.53 0.97 4.01
N VAL A 123 -12.21 1.19 4.12
CA VAL A 123 -11.18 0.38 3.46
C VAL A 123 -10.35 -0.34 4.53
N LYS A 124 -10.48 -1.66 4.57
CA LYS A 124 -9.87 -2.50 5.60
C LYS A 124 -8.45 -2.90 5.21
N ILE A 125 -7.51 -1.96 5.30
CA ILE A 125 -6.10 -2.15 4.95
C ILE A 125 -5.15 -1.80 6.11
N TYR A 126 -5.62 -1.89 7.35
CA TYR A 126 -4.81 -1.65 8.56
C TYR A 126 -5.31 -2.49 9.73
N SER A 127 -4.48 -2.64 10.75
CA SER A 127 -4.86 -3.30 12.01
C SER A 127 -4.65 -2.44 13.24
N GLY A 128 -3.54 -1.74 13.37
CA GLY A 128 -3.13 -1.06 14.60
C GLY A 128 -2.49 0.30 14.42
N GLY A 129 -1.69 0.70 15.41
CA GLY A 129 -1.10 2.03 15.52
C GLY A 129 -0.14 2.40 14.39
N LEU A 130 0.60 1.42 13.85
CA LEU A 130 1.48 1.62 12.70
C LEU A 130 0.67 2.10 11.48
N GLY A 131 -0.43 1.43 11.19
CA GLY A 131 -1.32 1.81 10.10
C GLY A 131 -2.02 3.16 10.33
N MET A 132 -2.43 3.45 11.58
CA MET A 132 -3.01 4.75 11.91
C MET A 132 -2.01 5.89 11.67
N LEU A 133 -0.76 5.74 12.10
CA LEU A 133 0.28 6.72 11.84
C LEU A 133 0.51 6.89 10.32
N ALA A 134 0.60 5.79 9.57
CA ALA A 134 0.79 5.85 8.12
C ALA A 134 -0.38 6.57 7.43
N GLY A 135 -1.63 6.29 7.84
CA GLY A 135 -2.82 6.96 7.31
C GLY A 135 -2.84 8.46 7.62
N ASP A 136 -2.56 8.84 8.86
CA ASP A 136 -2.51 10.24 9.28
C ASP A 136 -1.35 10.99 8.61
N TYR A 137 -0.22 10.31 8.39
CA TYR A 137 0.91 10.87 7.66
C TYR A 137 0.53 11.22 6.21
N LEU A 138 -0.23 10.36 5.50
CA LEU A 138 -0.69 10.69 4.15
C LEU A 138 -1.69 11.86 4.15
N LYS A 139 -2.61 11.92 5.13
CA LYS A 139 -3.56 13.03 5.25
C LYS A 139 -2.83 14.36 5.50
N GLU A 140 -1.88 14.38 6.45
CA GLU A 140 -1.08 15.57 6.75
C GLU A 140 -0.18 15.96 5.57
N ALA A 141 0.46 15.00 4.90
CA ALA A 141 1.24 15.27 3.70
C ALA A 141 0.39 15.90 2.58
N SER A 142 -0.88 15.46 2.47
CA SER A 142 -1.84 16.08 1.56
C SER A 142 -2.18 17.50 2.00
N ASP A 143 -2.49 17.74 3.27
CA ASP A 143 -2.83 19.07 3.80
C ASP A 143 -1.64 20.04 3.72
N SER A 144 -0.45 19.55 3.99
CA SER A 144 0.82 20.28 3.84
C SER A 144 1.34 20.42 2.41
N ASN A 145 0.60 19.91 1.43
CA ASN A 145 0.91 19.99 0.01
C ASN A 145 2.31 19.44 -0.35
N VAL A 146 2.67 18.28 0.20
CA VAL A 146 3.91 17.56 -0.10
C VAL A 146 3.76 16.77 -1.41
N ASP A 147 4.75 16.80 -2.28
CA ASP A 147 4.80 15.90 -3.45
C ASP A 147 5.14 14.48 -2.99
N MET A 148 4.11 13.69 -2.70
CA MET A 148 4.24 12.34 -2.18
C MET A 148 3.37 11.37 -2.96
N CYS A 149 3.85 10.14 -3.08
CA CYS A 149 3.03 8.97 -3.38
C CYS A 149 3.31 7.88 -2.34
N ALA A 150 2.41 6.93 -2.22
CA ALA A 150 2.56 5.82 -1.28
C ALA A 150 2.29 4.48 -1.96
N VAL A 151 2.86 3.40 -1.40
CA VAL A 151 2.70 2.02 -1.90
C VAL A 151 2.31 1.11 -0.74
N GLY A 152 1.34 0.25 -0.96
CA GLY A 152 0.88 -0.75 0.00
C GLY A 152 0.12 -1.89 -0.68
N PHE A 153 -0.76 -2.53 0.08
CA PHE A 153 -1.55 -3.66 -0.41
C PHE A 153 -3.05 -3.39 -0.36
N LEU A 154 -3.76 -3.94 -1.35
CA LEU A 154 -5.21 -4.07 -1.30
C LEU A 154 -5.55 -5.47 -0.78
N TYR A 155 -5.79 -5.58 0.52
CA TYR A 155 -6.12 -6.86 1.13
C TYR A 155 -7.55 -7.29 0.79
N ARG A 156 -7.71 -8.58 0.41
CA ARG A 156 -9.04 -9.15 0.15
C ARG A 156 -9.90 -9.19 1.40
N TYR A 157 -9.32 -9.60 2.55
CA TYR A 157 -10.01 -9.74 3.82
C TYR A 157 -9.56 -8.71 4.87
N GLY A 158 -8.40 -8.09 4.67
CA GLY A 158 -7.82 -7.14 5.61
C GLY A 158 -7.39 -7.80 6.92
N TYR A 159 -7.82 -7.21 8.05
CA TYR A 159 -7.65 -7.75 9.38
C TYR A 159 -8.99 -8.27 9.90
N PHE A 160 -8.98 -9.27 10.79
CA PHE A 160 -10.19 -9.92 11.26
C PHE A 160 -11.06 -8.99 12.12
N LYS A 161 -12.37 -9.22 12.06
CA LYS A 161 -13.34 -8.63 12.97
C LYS A 161 -13.67 -9.64 14.07
N GLN A 162 -13.42 -9.26 15.31
CA GLN A 162 -13.72 -10.10 16.47
C GLN A 162 -15.21 -10.08 16.80
N SER A 163 -15.76 -11.25 17.04
CA SER A 163 -17.04 -11.44 17.73
C SER A 163 -16.88 -12.48 18.84
N LEU A 164 -17.87 -12.57 19.72
CA LEU A 164 -17.90 -13.58 20.78
C LEU A 164 -19.07 -14.53 20.50
N SER A 165 -18.81 -15.82 20.73
CA SER A 165 -19.86 -16.84 20.78
C SER A 165 -20.70 -16.69 22.06
N MET A 166 -21.80 -17.42 22.16
CA MET A 166 -22.67 -17.40 23.35
C MET A 166 -21.98 -17.87 24.64
N ASP A 167 -20.95 -18.71 24.51
CA ASP A 167 -20.12 -19.21 25.63
C ASP A 167 -18.83 -18.37 25.86
N GLY A 168 -18.72 -17.21 25.19
CA GLY A 168 -17.63 -16.26 25.40
C GLY A 168 -16.34 -16.57 24.64
N GLN A 169 -16.36 -17.53 23.71
CA GLN A 169 -15.18 -17.82 22.87
C GLN A 169 -15.00 -16.77 21.78
N GLN A 170 -13.75 -16.42 21.49
CA GLN A 170 -13.44 -15.51 20.39
C GLN A 170 -13.70 -16.18 19.03
N ILE A 171 -14.39 -15.45 18.17
CA ILE A 171 -14.59 -15.80 16.77
C ILE A 171 -13.91 -14.73 15.92
N ALA A 172 -12.99 -15.14 15.05
CA ALA A 172 -12.36 -14.28 14.06
C ALA A 172 -13.13 -14.35 12.73
N ASN A 173 -13.70 -13.22 12.30
CA ASN A 173 -14.46 -13.13 11.06
C ASN A 173 -13.63 -12.41 10.00
N TYR A 174 -13.49 -13.02 8.83
CA TYR A 174 -12.78 -12.47 7.69
C TYR A 174 -13.77 -12.23 6.55
N ASP A 175 -14.31 -11.01 6.48
CA ASP A 175 -15.26 -10.63 5.44
C ASP A 175 -14.50 -10.10 4.22
N ALA A 176 -14.74 -10.68 3.04
CA ALA A 176 -14.13 -10.23 1.80
C ALA A 176 -14.60 -8.80 1.45
N GLN A 177 -13.66 -7.92 1.11
CA GLN A 177 -13.95 -6.59 0.62
C GLN A 177 -14.44 -6.67 -0.84
N ASN A 178 -15.52 -5.95 -1.15
CA ASN A 178 -15.93 -5.73 -2.53
C ASN A 178 -15.20 -4.48 -3.08
N PHE A 179 -14.15 -4.69 -3.84
CA PHE A 179 -13.31 -3.61 -4.35
C PHE A 179 -14.07 -2.61 -5.25
N ASN A 180 -15.13 -3.07 -5.94
CA ASN A 180 -15.94 -2.20 -6.80
C ASN A 180 -16.77 -1.17 -6.02
N SER A 181 -16.99 -1.40 -4.73
CA SER A 181 -17.74 -0.50 -3.84
C SER A 181 -16.84 0.34 -2.93
N LEU A 182 -15.52 0.32 -3.15
CA LEU A 182 -14.55 1.09 -2.37
C LEU A 182 -14.14 2.37 -3.12
N PRO A 183 -13.65 3.39 -2.42
CA PRO A 183 -13.12 4.61 -3.02
C PRO A 183 -11.72 4.38 -3.62
N ILE A 184 -11.61 3.42 -4.50
CA ILE A 184 -10.39 3.03 -5.21
C ILE A 184 -10.69 2.84 -6.70
N GLU A 185 -9.67 3.00 -7.51
CA GLU A 185 -9.75 2.80 -8.95
C GLU A 185 -8.63 1.87 -9.42
N ARG A 186 -8.91 1.02 -10.40
CA ARG A 186 -7.87 0.21 -11.03
C ARG A 186 -7.00 1.12 -11.91
N VAL A 187 -5.69 0.96 -11.82
CA VAL A 187 -4.76 1.66 -12.73
C VAL A 187 -4.70 0.93 -14.05
N TYR A 188 -4.71 1.68 -15.16
CA TYR A 188 -4.66 1.15 -16.51
C TYR A 188 -3.40 1.63 -17.21
N ASP A 189 -2.91 0.81 -18.15
CA ASP A 189 -1.81 1.15 -19.05
C ASP A 189 -2.28 2.09 -20.18
N GLU A 190 -1.35 2.50 -21.03
CA GLU A 190 -1.61 3.39 -22.19
C GLU A 190 -2.58 2.77 -23.21
N ASN A 191 -2.72 1.44 -23.23
CA ASN A 191 -3.62 0.71 -24.11
C ASN A 191 -5.01 0.48 -23.49
N GLY A 192 -5.23 0.94 -22.27
CA GLY A 192 -6.48 0.74 -21.55
C GLY A 192 -6.63 -0.64 -20.92
N ASN A 193 -5.55 -1.43 -20.80
CA ASN A 193 -5.55 -2.69 -20.06
C ASN A 193 -5.24 -2.44 -18.58
N PRO A 194 -5.79 -3.24 -17.66
CA PRO A 194 -5.40 -3.18 -16.26
C PRO A 194 -3.89 -3.33 -16.12
N MET A 195 -3.27 -2.40 -15.37
CA MET A 195 -1.83 -2.45 -15.13
C MET A 195 -1.48 -3.65 -14.25
N VAL A 196 -0.56 -4.47 -14.75
CA VAL A 196 -0.01 -5.62 -14.03
C VAL A 196 1.47 -5.40 -13.80
N VAL A 197 1.93 -5.69 -12.59
CA VAL A 197 3.34 -5.71 -12.23
C VAL A 197 3.79 -7.15 -12.07
N ASP A 198 4.85 -7.52 -12.78
CA ASP A 198 5.45 -8.84 -12.72
C ASP A 198 6.60 -8.82 -11.73
N VAL A 199 6.39 -9.41 -10.56
CA VAL A 199 7.37 -9.42 -9.47
C VAL A 199 8.18 -10.70 -9.50
N PRO A 200 9.52 -10.65 -9.60
CA PRO A 200 10.34 -11.85 -9.68
C PRO A 200 10.44 -12.55 -8.33
N TYR A 201 10.14 -13.85 -8.35
CA TYR A 201 10.34 -14.80 -7.25
C TYR A 201 11.21 -15.93 -7.79
N THR A 202 12.47 -15.94 -7.46
CA THR A 202 13.51 -16.90 -7.92
C THR A 202 13.31 -17.55 -9.31
N ASN A 203 12.35 -18.47 -9.45
CA ASN A 203 12.13 -19.26 -10.68
C ASN A 203 10.78 -18.98 -11.35
N TYR A 204 9.99 -18.06 -10.85
CA TYR A 204 8.68 -17.69 -11.37
C TYR A 204 8.37 -16.22 -11.06
N GLN A 205 7.24 -15.74 -11.56
CA GLN A 205 6.76 -14.39 -11.33
C GLN A 205 5.41 -14.42 -10.62
N VAL A 206 5.20 -13.46 -9.74
CA VAL A 206 3.89 -13.15 -9.14
C VAL A 206 3.36 -11.89 -9.81
N HIS A 207 2.14 -11.95 -10.26
CA HIS A 207 1.46 -10.89 -11.00
C HIS A 207 0.55 -10.09 -10.06
N ALA A 208 0.79 -8.81 -9.93
CA ALA A 208 -0.01 -7.92 -9.12
C ALA A 208 -0.74 -6.88 -9.96
N TYR A 209 -2.07 -6.76 -9.77
CA TYR A 209 -2.78 -5.57 -10.24
C TYR A 209 -2.43 -4.37 -9.38
N VAL A 210 -2.46 -3.20 -9.99
CA VAL A 210 -2.27 -1.93 -9.29
C VAL A 210 -3.60 -1.21 -9.18
N TRP A 211 -3.98 -0.87 -7.96
CA TRP A 211 -5.12 -0.03 -7.64
C TRP A 211 -4.63 1.31 -7.10
N GLN A 212 -5.42 2.36 -7.25
CA GLN A 212 -5.13 3.69 -6.74
C GLN A 212 -6.23 4.13 -5.78
N MET A 213 -5.83 4.64 -4.61
CA MET A 213 -6.67 5.40 -3.70
C MET A 213 -6.18 6.83 -3.66
N ASN A 214 -7.10 7.79 -3.83
CA ASN A 214 -6.78 9.20 -3.70
C ASN A 214 -6.98 9.63 -2.23
N VAL A 215 -5.88 9.94 -1.53
CA VAL A 215 -5.89 10.47 -0.16
C VAL A 215 -5.65 11.97 -0.24
N GLY A 216 -6.71 12.74 -0.52
CA GLY A 216 -6.57 14.12 -0.95
C GLY A 216 -5.73 14.22 -2.22
N ARG A 217 -4.61 14.94 -2.17
CA ARG A 217 -3.64 15.08 -3.26
C ARG A 217 -2.67 13.92 -3.39
N ILE A 218 -2.57 13.06 -2.36
CA ILE A 218 -1.64 11.94 -2.33
C ILE A 218 -2.26 10.73 -3.03
N LYS A 219 -1.49 10.08 -3.90
CA LYS A 219 -1.86 8.82 -4.52
C LYS A 219 -1.25 7.66 -3.74
N LEU A 220 -2.12 6.80 -3.22
CA LEU A 220 -1.75 5.54 -2.60
C LEU A 220 -1.97 4.41 -3.61
N TYR A 221 -0.90 3.76 -4.04
CA TYR A 221 -0.92 2.62 -4.94
C TYR A 221 -0.96 1.33 -4.13
N LEU A 222 -1.94 0.49 -4.43
CA LEU A 222 -2.22 -0.73 -3.70
C LEU A 222 -2.04 -1.94 -4.63
N LEU A 223 -1.16 -2.86 -4.25
CA LEU A 223 -0.88 -4.09 -4.99
C LEU A 223 -1.86 -5.19 -4.59
N ASP A 224 -2.32 -5.95 -5.58
CA ASP A 224 -3.32 -7.01 -5.43
C ASP A 224 -2.91 -8.24 -6.24
N THR A 225 -2.58 -9.35 -5.54
CA THR A 225 -2.19 -10.63 -6.15
C THR A 225 -3.36 -11.62 -6.30
N ASP A 226 -4.55 -11.28 -5.81
CA ASP A 226 -5.73 -12.16 -5.89
C ASP A 226 -6.36 -12.12 -7.29
N ASN A 227 -5.65 -12.70 -8.25
CA ASN A 227 -6.05 -12.76 -9.66
C ASN A 227 -5.68 -14.12 -10.29
N ASP A 228 -6.29 -14.42 -11.43
CA ASP A 228 -6.17 -15.72 -12.11
C ASP A 228 -4.84 -15.95 -12.84
N MET A 229 -3.96 -14.95 -12.93
CA MET A 229 -2.60 -15.10 -13.46
C MET A 229 -1.67 -15.80 -12.45
N ASN A 230 -2.04 -15.78 -11.17
CA ASN A 230 -1.27 -16.39 -10.09
C ASN A 230 -1.78 -17.79 -9.74
N SER A 231 -0.86 -18.61 -9.20
CA SER A 231 -1.21 -19.90 -8.62
C SER A 231 -2.09 -19.73 -7.37
N GLU A 232 -2.79 -20.80 -6.97
CA GLU A 232 -3.57 -20.80 -5.72
C GLU A 232 -2.72 -20.56 -4.47
N PHE A 233 -1.41 -20.79 -4.54
CA PHE A 233 -0.45 -20.56 -3.46
C PHE A 233 0.04 -19.11 -3.39
N ASP A 234 -0.06 -18.34 -4.49
CA ASP A 234 0.46 -16.96 -4.56
C ASP A 234 -0.66 -15.91 -4.50
N ARG A 235 -1.88 -16.27 -4.90
CA ARG A 235 -3.06 -15.40 -4.73
C ARG A 235 -3.24 -14.91 -3.28
N PRO A 236 -3.04 -15.76 -2.24
CA PRO A 236 -3.21 -15.36 -0.85
C PRO A 236 -2.18 -14.36 -0.30
N ILE A 237 -1.13 -14.00 -1.03
CA ILE A 237 -0.12 -13.04 -0.55
C ILE A 237 -0.77 -11.73 -0.08
N THR A 238 -1.80 -11.25 -0.80
CA THR A 238 -2.56 -10.04 -0.42
C THR A 238 -3.95 -10.36 0.15
N HIS A 239 -4.17 -11.54 0.72
CA HIS A 239 -5.45 -11.85 1.34
C HIS A 239 -5.62 -11.18 2.69
N SER A 240 -4.65 -11.33 3.59
CA SER A 240 -4.77 -10.87 4.97
C SER A 240 -3.52 -10.15 5.45
N LEU A 241 -3.72 -9.07 6.19
CA LEU A 241 -2.67 -8.36 6.90
C LEU A 241 -2.17 -9.26 8.06
N TYR A 242 -0.86 -9.49 8.14
CA TYR A 242 -0.22 -10.36 9.12
C TYR A 242 -0.72 -11.82 9.08
N GLY A 243 -1.25 -12.26 7.96
CA GLY A 243 -1.71 -13.64 7.77
C GLY A 243 -0.62 -14.56 7.23
N GLY A 244 -0.81 -15.88 7.46
CA GLY A 244 0.09 -16.92 6.96
C GLY A 244 1.30 -17.17 7.84
N ASP A 245 2.27 -17.87 7.27
CA ASP A 245 3.53 -18.24 7.91
C ASP A 245 4.67 -17.25 7.55
N TRP A 246 5.89 -17.54 8.02
CA TRP A 246 7.07 -16.74 7.71
C TRP A 246 7.42 -16.69 6.23
N GLU A 247 7.07 -17.72 5.46
CA GLU A 247 7.27 -17.71 4.02
C GLU A 247 6.30 -16.72 3.33
N ASN A 248 5.02 -16.73 3.73
CA ASN A 248 4.06 -15.75 3.24
C ASN A 248 4.45 -14.33 3.65
N ARG A 249 5.00 -14.16 4.86
CA ARG A 249 5.52 -12.86 5.33
C ARG A 249 6.63 -12.36 4.42
N LEU A 250 7.63 -13.19 4.10
CA LEU A 250 8.70 -12.82 3.18
C LEU A 250 8.16 -12.49 1.79
N LYS A 251 7.20 -13.27 1.29
CA LYS A 251 6.53 -12.99 0.01
C LYS A 251 5.85 -11.61 0.02
N GLN A 252 5.17 -11.23 1.09
CA GLN A 252 4.57 -9.89 1.23
C GLN A 252 5.64 -8.80 1.18
N GLU A 253 6.77 -8.97 1.84
CA GLU A 253 7.84 -7.97 1.87
C GLU A 253 8.55 -7.83 0.53
N ILE A 254 8.74 -8.93 -0.22
CA ILE A 254 9.20 -8.91 -1.61
C ILE A 254 8.21 -8.14 -2.48
N LEU A 255 6.93 -8.43 -2.35
CA LEU A 255 5.89 -7.76 -3.13
C LEU A 255 5.84 -6.26 -2.82
N LEU A 256 5.92 -5.87 -1.52
CA LEU A 256 5.89 -4.47 -1.13
C LEU A 256 7.10 -3.70 -1.65
N GLY A 257 8.30 -4.17 -1.32
CA GLY A 257 9.54 -3.47 -1.63
C GLY A 257 9.88 -3.55 -3.11
N ILE A 258 10.10 -4.76 -3.62
CA ILE A 258 10.51 -4.97 -5.01
C ILE A 258 9.33 -4.71 -5.96
N GLY A 259 8.18 -5.31 -5.71
CA GLY A 259 6.98 -5.12 -6.51
C GLY A 259 6.52 -3.66 -6.54
N GLY A 260 6.57 -2.98 -5.39
CA GLY A 260 6.25 -1.55 -5.29
C GLY A 260 7.17 -0.66 -6.12
N MET A 261 8.49 -0.91 -6.09
CA MET A 261 9.45 -0.19 -6.94
C MET A 261 9.20 -0.43 -8.42
N LEU A 262 8.94 -1.69 -8.81
CA LEU A 262 8.61 -2.04 -10.19
C LEU A 262 7.31 -1.38 -10.64
N ALA A 263 6.31 -1.26 -9.76
CA ALA A 263 5.07 -0.55 -10.04
C ALA A 263 5.31 0.93 -10.30
N LEU A 264 6.06 1.62 -9.43
CA LEU A 264 6.40 3.04 -9.60
C LEU A 264 7.17 3.25 -10.91
N LYS A 265 8.15 2.40 -11.20
CA LYS A 265 8.94 2.45 -12.44
C LYS A 265 8.05 2.29 -13.69
N LYS A 266 7.14 1.30 -13.67
CA LYS A 266 6.21 1.05 -14.78
C LYS A 266 5.24 2.21 -15.02
N MET A 267 4.89 2.96 -13.97
CA MET A 267 4.11 4.19 -14.04
C MET A 267 4.92 5.45 -14.38
N GLY A 268 6.25 5.34 -14.54
CA GLY A 268 7.14 6.48 -14.78
C GLY A 268 7.28 7.41 -13.57
N ILE A 269 7.02 6.92 -12.35
CA ILE A 269 7.08 7.69 -11.11
C ILE A 269 8.47 7.54 -10.48
N LYS A 270 9.20 8.64 -10.40
CA LYS A 270 10.49 8.75 -9.70
C LYS A 270 10.38 9.81 -8.61
N LYS A 271 10.95 9.54 -7.44
CA LYS A 271 10.95 10.44 -6.29
C LYS A 271 12.37 10.67 -5.78
N ASP A 272 12.57 11.76 -5.04
CA ASP A 272 13.88 12.12 -4.48
C ASP A 272 14.21 11.28 -3.24
N ILE A 273 13.19 11.00 -2.41
CA ILE A 273 13.32 10.26 -1.14
C ILE A 273 12.41 9.03 -1.16
N TYR A 274 12.95 7.92 -0.68
CA TYR A 274 12.23 6.66 -0.48
C TYR A 274 12.17 6.36 1.00
N HIS A 275 10.96 6.36 1.55
CA HIS A 275 10.71 6.25 2.98
C HIS A 275 10.17 4.87 3.32
N CYS A 276 10.98 4.09 4.03
CA CYS A 276 10.60 2.77 4.57
C CYS A 276 9.90 2.96 5.92
N ASN A 277 8.61 2.68 5.97
CA ASN A 277 7.87 2.64 7.24
C ASN A 277 7.93 1.23 7.79
N GLU A 278 8.79 0.99 8.77
CA GLU A 278 9.19 -0.29 9.34
C GLU A 278 10.07 -1.14 8.40
N GLY A 279 10.70 -2.19 8.96
CA GLY A 279 11.61 -3.09 8.25
C GLY A 279 10.99 -3.81 7.06
N HIS A 280 9.69 -4.08 7.13
CA HIS A 280 8.96 -4.78 6.05
C HIS A 280 8.98 -4.05 4.69
N ALA A 281 9.33 -2.78 4.66
CA ALA A 281 9.45 -2.00 3.42
C ALA A 281 10.89 -1.99 2.85
N ALA A 282 11.88 -2.51 3.56
CA ALA A 282 13.30 -2.30 3.26
C ALA A 282 13.75 -2.86 1.91
N LEU A 283 13.08 -3.89 1.37
CA LEU A 283 13.41 -4.45 0.06
C LEU A 283 13.18 -3.49 -1.12
N CYS A 284 12.54 -2.32 -0.91
CA CYS A 284 12.53 -1.27 -1.92
C CYS A 284 13.94 -0.76 -2.20
N ASN A 285 14.81 -0.69 -1.18
CA ASN A 285 16.20 -0.30 -1.34
C ASN A 285 17.01 -1.36 -2.10
N LEU A 286 16.70 -2.65 -1.92
CA LEU A 286 17.32 -3.72 -2.71
C LEU A 286 17.03 -3.56 -4.21
N GLN A 287 15.79 -3.31 -4.59
CA GLN A 287 15.44 -3.08 -6.00
C GLN A 287 16.14 -1.83 -6.55
N ARG A 288 16.23 -0.77 -5.76
CA ARG A 288 16.93 0.47 -6.15
C ARG A 288 18.43 0.25 -6.35
N LEU A 289 19.07 -0.57 -5.50
CA LEU A 289 20.48 -0.99 -5.71
C LEU A 289 20.64 -1.67 -7.06
N CYS A 290 19.77 -2.63 -7.38
CA CYS A 290 19.80 -3.31 -8.67
C CYS A 290 19.60 -2.32 -9.84
N ASP A 291 18.63 -1.41 -9.74
CA ASP A 291 18.35 -0.44 -10.79
C ASP A 291 19.57 0.46 -11.06
N TYR A 292 20.23 1.00 -10.03
CA TYR A 292 21.44 1.82 -10.20
C TYR A 292 22.61 1.03 -10.82
N ILE A 293 22.77 -0.24 -10.47
CA ILE A 293 23.84 -1.08 -11.02
C ILE A 293 23.54 -1.46 -12.47
N GLU A 294 22.32 -1.90 -12.77
CA GLU A 294 21.93 -2.44 -14.07
C GLU A 294 21.67 -1.34 -15.11
N GLU A 295 21.14 -0.18 -14.70
CA GLU A 295 20.77 0.90 -15.63
C GLU A 295 21.80 2.01 -15.71
N ASP A 296 22.38 2.40 -14.57
CA ASP A 296 23.34 3.50 -14.49
C ASP A 296 24.81 3.01 -14.54
N GLY A 297 25.03 1.69 -14.52
CA GLY A 297 26.37 1.07 -14.62
C GLY A 297 27.25 1.30 -13.40
N LEU A 298 26.66 1.56 -12.23
CA LEU A 298 27.40 1.77 -10.98
C LEU A 298 27.88 0.44 -10.40
N ASN A 299 28.99 0.47 -9.65
CA ASN A 299 29.32 -0.66 -8.78
C ASN A 299 28.47 -0.64 -7.50
N PHE A 300 28.49 -1.75 -6.74
CA PHE A 300 27.69 -1.93 -5.54
C PHE A 300 27.87 -0.78 -4.51
N ASN A 301 29.11 -0.39 -4.22
CA ASN A 301 29.39 0.65 -3.23
C ASN A 301 28.87 2.02 -3.67
N GLN A 302 28.99 2.36 -4.95
CA GLN A 302 28.44 3.61 -5.49
C GLN A 302 26.92 3.61 -5.44
N ALA A 303 26.27 2.50 -5.82
CA ALA A 303 24.83 2.35 -5.73
C ALA A 303 24.33 2.43 -4.29
N LEU A 304 25.06 1.81 -3.34
CA LEU A 304 24.72 1.84 -1.92
C LEU A 304 24.72 3.25 -1.34
N GLU A 305 25.74 4.06 -1.66
CA GLU A 305 25.80 5.46 -1.21
C GLU A 305 24.63 6.29 -1.76
N LEU A 306 24.25 6.13 -3.03
CA LEU A 306 23.10 6.80 -3.61
C LEU A 306 21.78 6.36 -2.98
N VAL A 307 21.61 5.06 -2.74
CA VAL A 307 20.42 4.52 -2.07
C VAL A 307 20.35 5.05 -0.65
N ARG A 308 21.45 5.00 0.10
CA ARG A 308 21.51 5.53 1.49
C ARG A 308 21.14 7.00 1.56
N ALA A 309 21.77 7.84 0.73
CA ALA A 309 21.57 9.29 0.71
C ALA A 309 20.13 9.71 0.40
N SER A 310 19.34 8.84 -0.20
CA SER A 310 17.95 9.08 -0.60
C SER A 310 16.93 8.17 0.11
N SER A 311 17.32 7.55 1.21
CA SER A 311 16.45 6.63 1.97
C SER A 311 16.29 7.07 3.42
N LEU A 312 15.04 6.99 3.91
CA LEU A 312 14.65 7.21 5.30
C LEU A 312 13.99 5.94 5.84
N TYR A 313 14.37 5.52 7.05
CA TYR A 313 13.77 4.42 7.77
C TYR A 313 13.12 4.90 9.06
N THR A 314 11.81 4.64 9.22
CA THR A 314 11.09 4.91 10.48
C THR A 314 10.81 3.61 11.20
N VAL A 315 11.33 3.48 12.42
CA VAL A 315 11.15 2.32 13.31
C VAL A 315 9.88 2.49 14.12
N HIS A 316 9.08 1.43 14.21
CA HIS A 316 7.89 1.36 15.06
C HIS A 316 8.04 0.34 16.19
N THR A 317 8.70 -0.76 15.90
CA THR A 317 8.87 -1.90 16.82
C THR A 317 9.77 -1.54 18.00
N PRO A 318 9.30 -1.66 19.26
CA PRO A 318 10.06 -1.22 20.42
C PRO A 318 10.95 -2.32 21.04
N VAL A 319 10.91 -3.54 20.51
CA VAL A 319 11.62 -4.71 21.03
C VAL A 319 12.22 -5.55 19.91
N PRO A 320 13.44 -6.12 20.08
CA PRO A 320 14.09 -6.91 19.02
C PRO A 320 13.26 -8.09 18.51
N ALA A 321 12.54 -8.78 19.39
CA ALA A 321 11.73 -9.95 19.04
C ALA A 321 10.54 -9.64 18.11
N GLY A 322 10.18 -8.36 17.92
CA GLY A 322 9.10 -7.94 17.04
C GLY A 322 9.55 -7.62 15.61
N HIS A 323 10.85 -7.66 15.32
CA HIS A 323 11.38 -7.49 13.97
C HIS A 323 11.25 -8.77 13.15
N ASP A 324 11.20 -8.62 11.83
CA ASP A 324 11.12 -9.73 10.90
C ASP A 324 12.53 -10.34 10.66
N TYR A 325 12.70 -11.61 11.06
CA TYR A 325 13.91 -12.37 10.90
C TYR A 325 13.67 -13.60 10.04
N PHE A 326 14.45 -13.77 8.99
CA PHE A 326 14.35 -14.89 8.08
C PHE A 326 15.58 -15.79 8.16
N ASP A 327 15.33 -17.10 8.30
CA ASP A 327 16.39 -18.10 8.20
C ASP A 327 17.07 -18.02 6.83
N GLU A 328 18.39 -18.21 6.77
CA GLU A 328 19.18 -18.07 5.56
C GLU A 328 18.66 -18.95 4.42
N ALA A 329 18.22 -20.18 4.72
CA ALA A 329 17.67 -21.10 3.73
C ALA A 329 16.37 -20.57 3.11
N LEU A 330 15.44 -20.00 3.92
CA LEU A 330 14.22 -19.39 3.43
C LEU A 330 14.52 -18.13 2.63
N PHE A 331 15.38 -17.27 3.15
CA PHE A 331 15.75 -16.03 2.47
C PHE A 331 16.44 -16.33 1.13
N GLY A 332 17.38 -17.29 1.10
CA GLY A 332 18.08 -17.72 -0.09
C GLY A 332 17.18 -18.34 -1.16
N LYS A 333 16.08 -18.99 -0.75
CA LYS A 333 15.08 -19.53 -1.68
C LYS A 333 14.54 -18.44 -2.63
N TYR A 334 14.35 -17.21 -2.13
CA TYR A 334 13.78 -16.09 -2.88
C TYR A 334 14.82 -15.08 -3.33
N MET A 335 15.90 -14.89 -2.58
CA MET A 335 16.88 -13.82 -2.80
C MET A 335 18.21 -14.33 -3.38
N GLY A 336 18.36 -15.64 -3.62
CA GLY A 336 19.61 -16.25 -4.08
C GLY A 336 20.18 -15.72 -5.41
N GLY A 337 19.35 -15.12 -6.25
CA GLY A 337 19.80 -14.48 -7.50
C GLY A 337 20.32 -13.05 -7.36
N TYR A 338 20.08 -12.38 -6.23
CA TYR A 338 20.42 -10.96 -6.05
C TYR A 338 21.93 -10.68 -5.91
N PRO A 339 22.76 -11.52 -5.26
CA PRO A 339 24.20 -11.29 -5.21
C PRO A 339 24.83 -11.09 -6.59
N GLN A 340 24.41 -11.91 -7.57
CA GLN A 340 24.91 -11.78 -8.94
C GLN A 340 24.51 -10.44 -9.57
N ARG A 341 23.28 -9.98 -9.33
CA ARG A 341 22.79 -8.68 -9.82
C ARG A 341 23.52 -7.50 -9.18
N LEU A 342 23.87 -7.66 -7.90
CA LEU A 342 24.59 -6.66 -7.10
C LEU A 342 26.10 -6.66 -7.35
N GLY A 343 26.65 -7.74 -7.93
CA GLY A 343 28.10 -7.92 -8.13
C GLY A 343 28.86 -8.15 -6.83
N ILE A 344 28.24 -8.78 -5.82
CA ILE A 344 28.82 -9.12 -4.51
C ILE A 344 28.62 -10.61 -4.20
N SER A 345 29.33 -11.12 -3.20
CA SER A 345 29.15 -12.50 -2.74
C SER A 345 27.83 -12.68 -1.98
N TRP A 346 27.41 -13.97 -1.78
CA TRP A 346 26.28 -14.28 -0.91
C TRP A 346 26.53 -13.84 0.53
N ASP A 347 27.74 -14.06 1.05
CA ASP A 347 28.10 -13.70 2.42
C ASP A 347 28.02 -12.18 2.66
N GLU A 348 28.50 -11.38 1.70
CA GLU A 348 28.35 -9.92 1.75
C GLU A 348 26.87 -9.51 1.75
N PHE A 349 26.05 -10.12 0.89
CA PHE A 349 24.64 -9.80 0.81
C PHE A 349 23.88 -10.17 2.09
N ILE A 350 24.05 -11.40 2.59
CA ILE A 350 23.37 -11.85 3.81
C ILE A 350 23.86 -11.08 5.05
N GLY A 351 25.13 -10.69 5.06
CA GLY A 351 25.75 -9.87 6.10
C GLY A 351 25.10 -8.50 6.26
N MET A 352 24.49 -7.94 5.20
CA MET A 352 23.78 -6.66 5.28
C MET A 352 22.55 -6.72 6.20
N GLY A 353 21.98 -7.89 6.44
CA GLY A 353 20.85 -8.09 7.35
C GLY A 353 21.24 -8.64 8.74
N ARG A 354 22.54 -8.67 9.07
CA ARG A 354 23.06 -9.15 10.35
C ARG A 354 23.67 -7.99 11.15
N GLU A 355 23.54 -8.02 12.47
CA GLU A 355 24.21 -7.06 13.36
C GLU A 355 25.74 -7.26 13.33
N ASN A 356 26.17 -8.51 13.27
CA ASN A 356 27.54 -8.92 12.98
C ASN A 356 27.55 -9.66 11.63
N ALA A 357 28.03 -9.02 10.59
CA ALA A 357 28.04 -9.57 9.24
C ALA A 357 28.73 -10.95 9.13
N ASP A 358 29.73 -11.20 10.00
CA ASP A 358 30.51 -12.44 10.02
C ASP A 358 29.89 -13.55 10.90
N ASP A 359 28.78 -13.28 11.61
CA ASP A 359 28.12 -14.30 12.43
C ASP A 359 27.08 -15.07 11.60
N HIS A 360 27.48 -16.25 11.13
CA HIS A 360 26.62 -17.14 10.33
C HIS A 360 25.46 -17.78 11.12
N ASN A 361 25.37 -17.58 12.45
CA ASN A 361 24.22 -18.01 13.24
C ASN A 361 23.12 -16.96 13.28
N GLU A 362 23.42 -15.71 12.91
CA GLU A 362 22.41 -14.67 12.82
C GLU A 362 21.52 -14.85 11.59
N ARG A 363 20.21 -14.72 11.79
CA ARG A 363 19.22 -14.68 10.72
C ARG A 363 19.25 -13.33 10.02
N PHE A 364 18.78 -13.28 8.78
CA PHE A 364 18.61 -12.03 8.05
C PHE A 364 17.47 -11.22 8.66
N CYS A 365 17.76 -10.01 9.12
CA CYS A 365 16.79 -9.06 9.67
C CYS A 365 16.57 -7.88 8.72
N LEU A 366 15.34 -7.66 8.30
CA LEU A 366 15.01 -6.53 7.40
C LEU A 366 15.18 -5.17 8.07
N SER A 367 15.02 -5.07 9.38
CA SER A 367 15.29 -3.81 10.09
C SER A 367 16.78 -3.48 10.10
N THR A 368 17.65 -4.49 10.26
CA THR A 368 19.10 -4.32 10.12
C THR A 368 19.48 -3.94 8.68
N PHE A 369 18.87 -4.60 7.70
CA PHE A 369 19.06 -4.25 6.30
C PHE A 369 18.61 -2.79 6.01
N ALA A 370 17.47 -2.35 6.57
CA ALA A 370 17.01 -0.96 6.48
C ALA A 370 18.02 0.02 7.09
N CYS A 371 18.55 -0.27 8.28
CA CYS A 371 19.60 0.54 8.92
C CYS A 371 20.87 0.65 8.06
N ASN A 372 21.27 -0.43 7.39
CA ASN A 372 22.44 -0.45 6.54
C ASN A 372 22.24 0.23 5.17
N THR A 373 20.99 0.39 4.72
CA THR A 373 20.65 0.97 3.42
C THR A 373 19.96 2.33 3.50
N CYS A 374 19.72 2.87 4.70
CA CYS A 374 19.17 4.20 4.92
C CYS A 374 20.20 5.09 5.64
N GLN A 375 20.33 6.34 5.21
CA GLN A 375 21.17 7.32 5.90
C GLN A 375 20.46 7.84 7.14
N GLU A 376 19.16 8.10 7.04
CA GLU A 376 18.35 8.64 8.13
C GLU A 376 17.49 7.52 8.74
N VAL A 377 17.58 7.38 10.07
CA VAL A 377 16.78 6.43 10.84
C VAL A 377 16.14 7.16 12.01
N ASN A 378 14.82 7.05 12.15
CA ASN A 378 14.11 7.68 13.25
C ASN A 378 13.09 6.75 13.92
N GLY A 379 12.81 7.01 15.18
CA GLY A 379 11.69 6.41 15.92
C GLY A 379 10.45 7.29 15.86
N VAL A 380 9.28 6.73 16.16
CA VAL A 380 7.96 7.40 16.08
C VAL A 380 7.68 8.41 17.22
N SER A 381 8.54 8.48 18.20
CA SER A 381 8.48 9.47 19.29
C SER A 381 9.86 9.69 19.90
N LYS A 382 10.02 10.75 20.71
CA LYS A 382 11.29 11.03 21.39
C LYS A 382 11.75 9.85 22.27
N LEU A 383 10.84 9.28 23.06
CA LEU A 383 11.15 8.11 23.88
C LEU A 383 11.49 6.88 23.03
N HIS A 384 10.70 6.63 21.98
CA HIS A 384 10.94 5.51 21.08
C HIS A 384 12.26 5.67 20.31
N GLY A 385 12.63 6.88 19.90
CA GLY A 385 13.94 7.17 19.33
C GLY A 385 15.09 6.76 20.24
N TRP A 386 14.99 7.08 21.53
CA TRP A 386 15.97 6.62 22.52
C TRP A 386 16.01 5.10 22.67
N VAL A 387 14.85 4.44 22.74
CA VAL A 387 14.75 2.95 22.77
C VAL A 387 15.37 2.35 21.52
N SER A 388 15.10 2.89 20.34
CA SER A 388 15.64 2.42 19.06
C SER A 388 17.16 2.57 19.00
N GLN A 389 17.72 3.67 19.51
CA GLN A 389 19.18 3.83 19.61
C GLN A 389 19.84 2.75 20.46
N GLN A 390 19.20 2.36 21.57
CA GLN A 390 19.70 1.25 22.39
C GLN A 390 19.57 -0.09 21.66
N MET A 391 18.44 -0.32 21.00
CA MET A 391 18.14 -1.56 20.31
C MET A 391 19.09 -1.84 19.14
N PHE A 392 19.43 -0.80 18.37
CA PHE A 392 20.31 -0.89 17.20
C PHE A 392 21.77 -0.51 17.46
N SER A 393 22.16 -0.34 18.73
CA SER A 393 23.53 0.09 19.10
C SER A 393 24.63 -0.82 18.54
N ASN A 394 24.34 -2.11 18.35
CA ASN A 394 25.31 -3.07 17.83
C ASN A 394 25.63 -2.86 16.33
N ILE A 395 24.72 -2.26 15.56
CA ILE A 395 24.91 -1.99 14.12
C ILE A 395 25.96 -0.89 13.94
N TRP A 396 25.96 0.11 14.81
CA TRP A 396 26.85 1.29 14.71
C TRP A 396 27.89 1.31 15.85
N LYS A 397 28.61 0.23 16.05
CA LYS A 397 29.68 0.16 17.04
C LYS A 397 30.72 1.26 16.79
N GLY A 398 31.01 2.04 17.84
CA GLY A 398 31.98 3.14 17.77
C GLY A 398 31.39 4.50 17.40
N TYR A 399 30.09 4.59 17.16
CA TYR A 399 29.37 5.86 17.03
C TYR A 399 28.64 6.21 18.34
N PHE A 400 28.40 7.49 18.55
CA PHE A 400 27.72 7.99 19.75
C PHE A 400 26.20 7.89 19.63
#